data_29146a2372d3bd26246059167f8e8a2d
#
_entry.id   29146a2372d3bd26246059167f8e8a2d
#
_cell.length_a   1.000
_cell.length_b   1.000
_cell.length_c   1.000
_cell.angle_alpha   90.00
_cell.angle_beta   90.00
_cell.angle_gamma   90.00
#
_symmetry.space_group_name_H-M   'P 1'
#
loop_
_entity.id
_entity.type
_entity.pdbx_description
1 polymer ?
#
loop_
_entity_poly.entity_id
_entity_poly.type
_entity_poly.pdbx_seq_one_letter_code
_entity_poly.pdbx_strand_id
1 'polypeptide(L)'
;EARFVTTEQGTGIVHCAPSHGPDDFNLCINNGIKAIETVDDDGRYTKHIPIFEGIHIFKANDIVIEKLKELKGLLNNGKLTHSYPHSWRSKAPLVHRATPQWFISMESHKLRDKALKAINDTTFYPSKGKERIKAMIETRPDWCVSRQRVWGVPLPIFISKKNKEILIDEEVFENIAKIYEKEGSDCWFEDNFQRLLGDCLLYTSDAADDLVG
;
A
#
# COMPACT_ATOMS: atom_id res chain seq x y z
N GLU A 1 15.54 -15.44 13.42
CA GLU A 1 14.54 -16.09 14.29
C GLU A 1 13.31 -15.19 14.39
N ALA A 2 12.12 -15.78 14.22
CA ALA A 2 10.86 -15.07 14.37
C ALA A 2 10.07 -15.67 15.54
N ARG A 3 9.45 -14.82 16.36
CA ARG A 3 8.73 -15.25 17.59
C ARG A 3 7.48 -16.08 17.30
N PHE A 4 6.92 -15.97 16.09
CA PHE A 4 5.75 -16.72 15.67
C PHE A 4 6.09 -18.11 15.11
N VAL A 5 7.38 -18.45 14.99
CA VAL A 5 7.83 -19.77 14.52
C VAL A 5 8.15 -20.63 15.72
N THR A 6 7.48 -21.79 15.82
CA THR A 6 7.68 -22.76 16.90
C THR A 6 8.09 -24.11 16.34
N THR A 7 8.68 -24.95 17.18
CA THR A 7 9.01 -26.34 16.84
C THR A 7 7.93 -27.32 17.29
N GLU A 8 6.86 -26.83 17.90
CA GLU A 8 5.73 -27.65 18.35
C GLU A 8 4.85 -28.09 17.17
N GLN A 9 4.85 -27.31 16.09
CA GLN A 9 4.16 -27.62 14.85
C GLN A 9 5.16 -27.58 13.68
N GLY A 10 5.34 -28.71 13.01
CA GLY A 10 6.22 -28.81 11.85
C GLY A 10 7.71 -28.81 12.20
N THR A 11 8.54 -28.25 11.35
CA THR A 11 10.00 -28.34 11.39
C THR A 11 10.68 -27.15 12.08
N GLY A 12 9.94 -26.09 12.43
CA GLY A 12 10.50 -24.82 12.86
C GLY A 12 11.09 -23.99 11.71
N ILE A 13 10.91 -24.44 10.45
CA ILE A 13 11.31 -23.70 9.24
C ILE A 13 10.04 -23.27 8.52
N VAL A 14 9.88 -21.96 8.32
CA VAL A 14 8.69 -21.36 7.70
C VAL A 14 9.09 -20.53 6.49
N HIS A 15 8.39 -20.72 5.38
CA HIS A 15 8.49 -19.85 4.22
C HIS A 15 7.80 -18.50 4.53
N CYS A 16 8.48 -17.39 4.23
CA CYS A 16 7.92 -16.05 4.40
C CYS A 16 7.71 -15.40 3.02
N ALA A 17 6.52 -14.81 2.85
CA ALA A 17 6.12 -14.12 1.63
C ALA A 17 5.84 -12.64 1.91
N PRO A 18 6.84 -11.73 1.82
CA PRO A 18 6.73 -10.35 2.28
C PRO A 18 5.66 -9.53 1.58
N SER A 19 5.27 -9.92 0.37
CA SER A 19 4.22 -9.22 -0.39
C SER A 19 2.80 -9.70 -0.09
N HIS A 20 2.62 -10.70 0.80
CA HIS A 20 1.34 -11.38 0.98
C HIS A 20 0.85 -11.49 2.43
N GLY A 21 1.51 -10.82 3.37
CA GLY A 21 1.08 -10.77 4.75
C GLY A 21 1.87 -9.76 5.59
N PRO A 22 1.25 -9.13 6.61
CA PRO A 22 1.91 -8.08 7.39
C PRO A 22 3.05 -8.60 8.26
N ASP A 23 2.95 -9.80 8.81
CA ASP A 23 3.99 -10.37 9.67
C ASP A 23 5.24 -10.69 8.86
N ASP A 24 5.06 -11.33 7.71
CA ASP A 24 6.14 -11.63 6.76
C ASP A 24 6.75 -10.35 6.19
N PHE A 25 5.91 -9.36 5.86
CA PHE A 25 6.37 -8.05 5.40
C PHE A 25 7.29 -7.40 6.44
N ASN A 26 6.83 -7.26 7.68
CA ASN A 26 7.60 -6.63 8.75
C ASN A 26 8.90 -7.38 9.04
N LEU A 27 8.85 -8.72 9.09
CA LEU A 27 10.03 -9.54 9.30
C LEU A 27 11.06 -9.35 8.19
N CYS A 28 10.62 -9.37 6.94
CA CYS A 28 11.50 -9.25 5.78
C CYS A 28 12.11 -7.84 5.68
N ILE A 29 11.32 -6.78 5.82
CA ILE A 29 11.81 -5.40 5.78
C ILE A 29 12.83 -5.14 6.88
N ASN A 30 12.57 -5.60 8.11
CA ASN A 30 13.51 -5.46 9.24
C ASN A 30 14.83 -6.20 9.03
N ASN A 31 14.86 -7.18 8.12
CA ASN A 31 16.08 -7.91 7.73
C ASN A 31 16.63 -7.49 6.35
N GLY A 32 16.19 -6.35 5.80
CA GLY A 32 16.67 -5.82 4.53
C GLY A 32 16.19 -6.55 3.28
N ILE A 33 15.19 -7.42 3.41
CA ILE A 33 14.57 -8.14 2.30
C ILE A 33 13.42 -7.31 1.76
N LYS A 34 13.50 -6.88 0.52
CA LYS A 34 12.48 -6.05 -0.13
C LYS A 34 11.24 -6.88 -0.50
N ALA A 35 10.06 -6.32 -0.26
CA ALA A 35 8.83 -6.81 -0.86
C ALA A 35 8.82 -6.44 -2.35
N ILE A 36 8.64 -7.44 -3.21
CA ILE A 36 8.49 -7.26 -4.66
C ILE A 36 7.03 -7.46 -5.05
N GLU A 37 6.59 -6.72 -6.05
CA GLU A 37 5.24 -6.88 -6.58
C GLU A 37 5.15 -8.19 -7.39
N THR A 38 4.59 -9.21 -6.78
CA THR A 38 4.45 -10.54 -7.37
C THR A 38 3.12 -10.76 -8.06
N VAL A 39 2.11 -9.95 -7.70
CA VAL A 39 0.73 -10.01 -8.21
C VAL A 39 0.28 -8.60 -8.57
N ASP A 40 -0.22 -8.42 -9.77
CA ASP A 40 -0.75 -7.16 -10.29
C ASP A 40 -2.17 -6.82 -9.77
N ASP A 41 -2.75 -5.72 -10.26
CA ASP A 41 -4.07 -5.25 -9.86
C ASP A 41 -5.21 -6.19 -10.32
N ASP A 42 -4.99 -6.95 -11.38
CA ASP A 42 -5.93 -7.94 -11.89
C ASP A 42 -5.81 -9.30 -11.19
N GLY A 43 -4.95 -9.42 -10.18
CA GLY A 43 -4.70 -10.67 -9.46
C GLY A 43 -3.91 -11.69 -10.25
N ARG A 44 -3.08 -11.25 -11.21
CA ARG A 44 -2.22 -12.11 -12.02
C ARG A 44 -0.77 -12.00 -11.57
N TYR A 45 -0.03 -13.08 -11.71
CA TYR A 45 1.41 -13.05 -11.45
C TYR A 45 2.11 -12.12 -12.44
N THR A 46 3.01 -11.29 -11.90
CA THR A 46 3.83 -10.36 -12.68
C THR A 46 5.06 -11.06 -13.29
N LYS A 47 5.78 -10.33 -14.13
CA LYS A 47 7.07 -10.76 -14.71
C LYS A 47 8.14 -11.14 -13.67
N HIS A 48 7.95 -10.74 -12.42
CA HIS A 48 8.85 -11.14 -11.33
C HIS A 48 8.72 -12.61 -10.96
N ILE A 49 7.65 -13.28 -11.42
CA ILE A 49 7.41 -14.71 -11.27
C ILE A 49 7.27 -15.36 -12.66
N PRO A 50 8.37 -15.51 -13.42
CA PRO A 50 8.32 -15.86 -14.84
C PRO A 50 7.58 -17.18 -15.14
N ILE A 51 7.65 -18.15 -14.20
CA ILE A 51 7.02 -19.47 -14.37
C ILE A 51 5.48 -19.36 -14.40
N PHE A 52 4.93 -18.36 -13.74
CA PHE A 52 3.48 -18.17 -13.58
C PHE A 52 2.98 -16.85 -14.14
N GLU A 53 3.82 -16.07 -14.85
CA GLU A 53 3.48 -14.77 -15.41
C GLU A 53 2.13 -14.81 -16.16
N GLY A 54 1.27 -13.83 -15.86
CA GLY A 54 -0.06 -13.68 -16.46
C GLY A 54 -1.12 -14.66 -15.96
N ILE A 55 -0.76 -15.67 -15.14
CA ILE A 55 -1.72 -16.61 -14.57
C ILE A 55 -2.39 -15.97 -13.36
N HIS A 56 -3.73 -16.01 -13.34
CA HIS A 56 -4.49 -15.52 -12.19
C HIS A 56 -4.27 -16.44 -10.97
N ILE A 57 -4.01 -15.86 -9.80
CA ILE A 57 -3.59 -16.58 -8.58
C ILE A 57 -4.53 -17.72 -8.17
N PHE A 58 -5.85 -17.54 -8.30
CA PHE A 58 -6.82 -18.60 -7.96
C PHE A 58 -6.83 -19.77 -8.96
N LYS A 59 -6.17 -19.62 -10.11
CA LYS A 59 -5.97 -20.69 -11.10
C LYS A 59 -4.60 -21.34 -11.02
N ALA A 60 -3.71 -20.80 -10.20
CA ALA A 60 -2.33 -21.25 -10.13
C ALA A 60 -2.13 -22.55 -9.33
N ASN A 61 -3.03 -22.87 -8.40
CA ASN A 61 -2.83 -23.98 -7.46
C ASN A 61 -2.52 -25.31 -8.16
N ASP A 62 -3.32 -25.68 -9.16
CA ASP A 62 -3.13 -26.93 -9.88
C ASP A 62 -1.82 -26.91 -10.69
N ILE A 63 -1.48 -25.76 -11.27
CA ILE A 63 -0.24 -25.58 -12.05
C ILE A 63 0.98 -25.69 -11.12
N VAL A 64 0.91 -25.10 -9.90
CA VAL A 64 1.97 -25.21 -8.90
C VAL A 64 2.15 -26.67 -8.46
N ILE A 65 1.05 -27.39 -8.21
CA ILE A 65 1.09 -28.80 -7.82
C ILE A 65 1.76 -29.64 -8.92
N GLU A 66 1.38 -29.46 -10.20
CA GLU A 66 1.99 -30.16 -11.31
C GLU A 66 3.48 -29.84 -11.45
N LYS A 67 3.85 -28.56 -11.30
CA LYS A 67 5.25 -28.15 -11.33
C LYS A 67 6.08 -28.77 -10.21
N LEU A 68 5.53 -28.87 -9.01
CA LEU A 68 6.19 -29.52 -7.88
C LEU A 68 6.34 -31.04 -8.11
N LYS A 69 5.37 -31.70 -8.78
CA LYS A 69 5.49 -33.12 -9.18
C LYS A 69 6.61 -33.31 -10.20
N GLU A 70 6.65 -32.47 -11.25
CA GLU A 70 7.72 -32.50 -12.26
C GLU A 70 9.11 -32.40 -11.62
N LEU A 71 9.27 -31.48 -10.66
CA LEU A 71 10.51 -31.25 -9.94
C LEU A 71 10.79 -32.27 -8.84
N LYS A 72 9.92 -33.26 -8.65
CA LYS A 72 10.00 -34.27 -7.57
C LYS A 72 10.09 -33.65 -6.15
N GLY A 73 9.53 -32.45 -6.00
CA GLY A 73 9.51 -31.72 -4.74
C GLY A 73 8.21 -31.89 -3.95
N LEU A 74 7.20 -32.57 -4.49
CA LEU A 74 5.91 -32.76 -3.83
C LEU A 74 5.90 -34.09 -3.06
N LEU A 75 5.74 -34.00 -1.74
CA LEU A 75 5.58 -35.18 -0.88
C LEU A 75 4.12 -35.66 -0.84
N ASN A 76 3.19 -34.73 -0.68
CA ASN A 76 1.75 -35.02 -0.62
C ASN A 76 0.95 -33.76 -0.96
N ASN A 77 -0.28 -33.93 -1.41
CA ASN A 77 -1.23 -32.84 -1.57
C ASN A 77 -2.62 -33.28 -1.08
N GLY A 78 -3.40 -32.33 -0.62
CA GLY A 78 -4.75 -32.57 -0.14
C GLY A 78 -5.63 -31.33 -0.30
N LYS A 79 -6.92 -31.48 -0.01
CA LYS A 79 -7.89 -30.39 0.01
C LYS A 79 -8.30 -30.11 1.44
N LEU A 80 -8.29 -28.84 1.82
CA LEU A 80 -8.73 -28.34 3.10
C LEU A 80 -9.88 -27.35 2.90
N THR A 81 -10.97 -27.55 3.61
CA THR A 81 -12.07 -26.56 3.66
C THR A 81 -11.89 -25.73 4.92
N HIS A 82 -11.77 -24.42 4.71
CA HIS A 82 -11.62 -23.47 5.82
C HIS A 82 -12.37 -22.17 5.53
N SER A 83 -12.56 -21.34 6.54
CA SER A 83 -13.11 -20.00 6.36
C SER A 83 -12.10 -19.13 5.60
N TYR A 84 -12.58 -18.42 4.58
CA TYR A 84 -11.76 -17.52 3.78
C TYR A 84 -12.36 -16.11 3.75
N PRO A 85 -11.56 -15.05 3.90
CA PRO A 85 -12.08 -13.69 3.88
C PRO A 85 -12.59 -13.30 2.49
N HIS A 86 -13.79 -12.73 2.45
CA HIS A 86 -14.43 -12.24 1.24
C HIS A 86 -14.78 -10.76 1.35
N SER A 87 -14.76 -10.04 0.24
CA SER A 87 -15.25 -8.68 0.18
C SER A 87 -16.74 -8.62 0.57
N TRP A 88 -17.07 -7.76 1.50
CA TRP A 88 -18.46 -7.61 1.94
C TRP A 88 -19.39 -7.10 0.81
N ARG A 89 -18.85 -6.36 -0.18
CA ARG A 89 -19.60 -5.84 -1.33
C ARG A 89 -19.70 -6.85 -2.46
N SER A 90 -18.56 -7.22 -3.04
CA SER A 90 -18.51 -8.08 -4.23
C SER A 90 -18.66 -9.56 -3.92
N LYS A 91 -18.53 -9.96 -2.65
CA LYS A 91 -18.46 -11.35 -2.21
C LYS A 91 -17.30 -12.15 -2.82
N ALA A 92 -16.39 -11.49 -3.54
CA ALA A 92 -15.21 -12.11 -4.09
C ALA A 92 -14.19 -12.40 -2.98
N PRO A 93 -13.39 -13.47 -3.10
CA PRO A 93 -12.32 -13.77 -2.17
C PRO A 93 -11.28 -12.65 -2.18
N LEU A 94 -10.74 -12.33 -1.00
CA LEU A 94 -9.72 -11.29 -0.85
C LEU A 94 -8.33 -11.85 -1.13
N VAL A 95 -7.44 -10.96 -1.54
CA VAL A 95 -6.01 -11.25 -1.73
C VAL A 95 -5.21 -10.28 -0.88
N HIS A 96 -4.26 -10.80 -0.12
CA HIS A 96 -3.26 -9.97 0.55
C HIS A 96 -2.09 -9.75 -0.42
N ARG A 97 -1.83 -8.49 -0.74
CA ARG A 97 -0.67 -8.09 -1.55
C ARG A 97 -0.11 -6.75 -1.07
N ALA A 98 1.18 -6.57 -1.19
CA ALA A 98 1.82 -5.28 -1.00
C ALA A 98 1.55 -4.41 -2.23
N THR A 99 1.06 -3.19 -2.01
CA THR A 99 0.85 -2.18 -3.04
C THR A 99 1.51 -0.88 -2.62
N PRO A 100 2.06 -0.09 -3.55
CA PRO A 100 2.53 1.26 -3.24
C PRO A 100 1.38 2.10 -2.66
N GLN A 101 1.65 2.79 -1.57
CA GLN A 101 0.68 3.63 -0.89
C GLN A 101 1.37 4.90 -0.37
N TRP A 102 0.59 5.96 -0.18
CA TRP A 102 1.07 7.21 0.40
C TRP A 102 0.71 7.27 1.88
N PHE A 103 1.72 7.62 2.69
CA PHE A 103 1.57 7.69 4.13
C PHE A 103 2.04 9.04 4.67
N ILE A 104 1.30 9.57 5.64
CA ILE A 104 1.78 10.64 6.51
C ILE A 104 2.45 9.94 7.71
N SER A 105 3.76 10.13 7.85
CA SER A 105 4.52 9.55 8.96
C SER A 105 4.11 10.19 10.28
N MET A 106 3.79 9.36 11.25
CA MET A 106 3.49 9.81 12.62
C MET A 106 4.75 10.22 13.39
N GLU A 107 5.91 9.73 12.98
CA GLU A 107 7.18 10.02 13.64
C GLU A 107 7.91 11.22 13.03
N SER A 108 7.77 11.45 11.73
CA SER A 108 8.37 12.59 11.04
C SER A 108 7.91 13.91 11.66
N HIS A 109 8.87 14.83 11.83
CA HIS A 109 8.62 16.14 12.47
C HIS A 109 7.92 16.06 13.83
N LYS A 110 8.02 14.90 14.52
CA LYS A 110 7.39 14.64 15.83
C LYS A 110 5.87 14.87 15.81
N LEU A 111 5.20 14.42 14.75
CA LEU A 111 3.76 14.61 14.59
C LEU A 111 2.97 13.98 15.75
N ARG A 112 3.33 12.75 16.15
CA ARG A 112 2.72 12.06 17.30
C ARG A 112 2.85 12.89 18.58
N ASP A 113 4.05 13.38 18.90
CA ASP A 113 4.29 14.16 20.10
C ASP A 113 3.47 15.45 20.09
N LYS A 114 3.43 16.14 18.94
CA LYS A 114 2.63 17.36 18.77
C LYS A 114 1.13 17.09 18.97
N ALA A 115 0.62 16.00 18.41
CA ALA A 115 -0.77 15.62 18.55
C ALA A 115 -1.12 15.26 20.00
N LEU A 116 -0.27 14.50 20.68
CA LEU A 116 -0.45 14.16 22.10
C LEU A 116 -0.40 15.40 22.99
N LYS A 117 0.49 16.35 22.70
CA LYS A 117 0.52 17.63 23.40
C LYS A 117 -0.78 18.40 23.17
N ALA A 118 -1.25 18.55 21.94
CA ALA A 118 -2.50 19.24 21.63
C ALA A 118 -3.70 18.60 22.33
N ILE A 119 -3.75 17.26 22.42
CA ILE A 119 -4.79 16.54 23.17
C ILE A 119 -4.71 16.88 24.67
N ASN A 120 -3.51 16.96 25.24
CA ASN A 120 -3.34 17.32 26.64
C ASN A 120 -3.79 18.75 26.95
N ASP A 121 -3.56 19.67 26.02
CA ASP A 121 -3.90 21.09 26.13
C ASP A 121 -5.39 21.38 25.82
N THR A 122 -6.13 20.40 25.30
CA THR A 122 -7.55 20.51 24.93
C THR A 122 -8.45 20.05 26.08
N THR A 123 -9.52 20.76 26.34
CA THR A 123 -10.57 20.37 27.27
C THR A 123 -11.63 19.54 26.57
N PHE A 124 -11.91 18.34 27.10
CA PHE A 124 -12.87 17.40 26.51
C PHE A 124 -14.16 17.29 27.33
N TYR A 125 -15.29 17.30 26.65
CA TYR A 125 -16.62 17.05 27.20
C TYR A 125 -17.31 15.89 26.44
N PRO A 126 -17.50 14.71 27.04
CA PRO A 126 -17.09 14.29 28.39
C PRO A 126 -15.58 14.06 28.49
N SER A 127 -15.03 14.17 29.69
CA SER A 127 -13.58 14.02 29.97
C SER A 127 -12.99 12.68 29.52
N LYS A 128 -13.78 11.60 29.55
CA LYS A 128 -13.39 10.26 29.05
C LYS A 128 -12.97 10.25 27.57
N GLY A 129 -13.43 11.23 26.79
CA GLY A 129 -13.02 11.37 25.39
C GLY A 129 -11.52 11.58 25.22
N LYS A 130 -10.90 12.29 26.18
CA LYS A 130 -9.45 12.57 26.19
C LYS A 130 -8.62 11.27 26.24
N GLU A 131 -8.93 10.40 27.18
CA GLU A 131 -8.17 9.14 27.33
C GLU A 131 -8.30 8.25 26.10
N ARG A 132 -9.49 8.19 25.52
CA ARG A 132 -9.73 7.38 24.31
C ARG A 132 -8.92 7.88 23.11
N ILE A 133 -8.96 9.19 22.81
CA ILE A 133 -8.22 9.73 21.67
C ILE A 133 -6.71 9.66 21.89
N LYS A 134 -6.26 9.89 23.13
CA LYS A 134 -4.85 9.75 23.50
C LYS A 134 -4.32 8.34 23.22
N ALA A 135 -4.99 7.31 23.75
CA ALA A 135 -4.63 5.92 23.50
C ALA A 135 -4.60 5.55 22.01
N MET A 136 -5.56 6.09 21.23
CA MET A 136 -5.60 5.90 19.78
C MET A 136 -4.39 6.52 19.07
N ILE A 137 -3.93 7.69 19.48
CA ILE A 137 -2.79 8.39 18.87
C ILE A 137 -1.46 7.77 19.31
N GLU A 138 -1.34 7.33 20.56
CA GLU A 138 -0.13 6.68 21.09
C GLU A 138 0.28 5.44 20.27
N THR A 139 -0.69 4.66 19.82
CA THR A 139 -0.45 3.40 19.10
C THR A 139 -0.74 3.48 17.61
N ARG A 140 -1.14 4.66 17.10
CA ARG A 140 -1.52 4.81 15.70
C ARG A 140 -0.33 4.58 14.78
N PRO A 141 -0.45 3.67 13.79
CA PRO A 141 0.55 3.56 12.72
C PRO A 141 0.52 4.81 11.83
N ASP A 142 1.48 4.91 10.92
CA ASP A 142 1.48 5.93 9.87
C ASP A 142 0.14 6.02 9.16
N TRP A 143 -0.29 7.21 8.82
CA TRP A 143 -1.61 7.42 8.25
C TRP A 143 -1.59 7.23 6.74
N CYS A 144 -2.15 6.12 6.27
CA CYS A 144 -2.37 5.91 4.84
C CYS A 144 -3.41 6.89 4.31
N VAL A 145 -3.00 7.76 3.38
CA VAL A 145 -3.85 8.79 2.77
C VAL A 145 -4.32 8.45 1.38
N SER A 146 -3.63 7.56 0.67
CA SER A 146 -4.07 7.07 -0.64
C SER A 146 -5.30 6.17 -0.56
N ARG A 147 -6.10 6.20 -1.60
CA ARG A 147 -7.31 5.36 -1.76
C ARG A 147 -7.32 4.79 -3.17
N GLN A 148 -7.91 3.61 -3.34
CA GLN A 148 -8.03 2.92 -4.62
C GLN A 148 -9.33 3.27 -5.36
N ARG A 149 -9.99 4.34 -4.96
CA ARG A 149 -11.25 4.81 -5.57
C ARG A 149 -11.22 6.32 -5.69
N VAL A 150 -11.70 6.81 -6.81
CA VAL A 150 -11.88 8.24 -7.05
C VAL A 150 -13.01 8.73 -6.13
N TRP A 151 -12.64 9.42 -5.06
CA TRP A 151 -13.56 10.00 -4.09
C TRP A 151 -12.86 11.09 -3.27
N GLY A 152 -13.38 12.29 -3.33
CA GLY A 152 -12.85 13.44 -2.60
C GLY A 152 -11.70 14.13 -3.34
N VAL A 153 -10.82 14.79 -2.59
CA VAL A 153 -9.68 15.54 -3.14
C VAL A 153 -8.59 14.57 -3.59
N PRO A 154 -8.12 14.65 -4.85
CA PRO A 154 -7.01 13.85 -5.32
C PRO A 154 -5.70 14.23 -4.64
N LEU A 155 -4.74 13.30 -4.57
CA LEU A 155 -3.38 13.60 -4.13
C LEU A 155 -2.65 14.33 -5.27
N PRO A 156 -2.20 15.58 -5.07
CA PRO A 156 -1.60 16.39 -6.12
C PRO A 156 -0.13 16.03 -6.34
N ILE A 157 0.15 14.79 -6.73
CA ILE A 157 1.50 14.24 -6.84
C ILE A 157 1.76 13.81 -8.28
N PHE A 158 2.82 14.34 -8.87
CA PHE A 158 3.30 13.94 -10.18
C PHE A 158 4.43 12.91 -10.05
N ILE A 159 4.39 11.90 -10.91
CA ILE A 159 5.39 10.82 -10.98
C ILE A 159 5.91 10.75 -12.42
N SER A 160 7.23 10.76 -12.58
CA SER A 160 7.85 10.63 -13.90
C SER A 160 7.57 9.25 -14.51
N LYS A 161 7.05 9.21 -15.72
CA LYS A 161 6.83 7.93 -16.45
C LYS A 161 8.13 7.21 -16.73
N LYS A 162 9.22 7.96 -16.97
CA LYS A 162 10.49 7.42 -17.41
C LYS A 162 11.26 6.70 -16.30
N ASN A 163 11.38 7.33 -15.13
CA ASN A 163 12.24 6.86 -14.04
C ASN A 163 11.47 6.59 -12.74
N LYS A 164 10.14 6.84 -12.75
CA LYS A 164 9.25 6.69 -11.59
C LYS A 164 9.65 7.55 -10.38
N GLU A 165 10.40 8.62 -10.62
CA GLU A 165 10.71 9.60 -9.59
C GLU A 165 9.52 10.49 -9.29
N ILE A 166 9.36 10.82 -8.02
CA ILE A 166 8.30 11.68 -7.52
C ILE A 166 8.77 13.13 -7.62
N LEU A 167 7.93 14.00 -8.19
CA LEU A 167 8.18 15.43 -8.18
C LEU A 167 7.89 15.98 -6.77
N ILE A 168 8.93 16.45 -6.12
CA ILE A 168 8.84 17.18 -4.85
C ILE A 168 9.35 18.59 -5.11
N ASP A 169 8.42 19.50 -5.39
CA ASP A 169 8.69 20.89 -5.72
C ASP A 169 7.66 21.79 -5.02
N GLU A 170 8.13 22.68 -4.17
CA GLU A 170 7.29 23.54 -3.35
C GLU A 170 6.52 24.57 -4.20
N GLU A 171 7.12 25.06 -5.28
CA GLU A 171 6.46 26.02 -6.17
C GLU A 171 5.30 25.37 -6.93
N VAL A 172 5.48 24.11 -7.35
CA VAL A 172 4.42 23.33 -7.99
C VAL A 172 3.28 23.08 -7.00
N PHE A 173 3.57 22.70 -5.79
CA PHE A 173 2.52 22.47 -4.77
C PHE A 173 1.76 23.74 -4.44
N GLU A 174 2.44 24.88 -4.30
CA GLU A 174 1.83 26.18 -4.08
C GLU A 174 0.95 26.63 -5.28
N ASN A 175 1.39 26.37 -6.50
CA ASN A 175 0.61 26.62 -7.70
C ASN A 175 -0.69 25.80 -7.73
N ILE A 176 -0.59 24.49 -7.46
CA ILE A 176 -1.75 23.61 -7.36
C ILE A 176 -2.71 24.09 -6.27
N ALA A 177 -2.21 24.44 -5.09
CA ALA A 177 -3.03 24.92 -4.01
C ALA A 177 -3.82 26.17 -4.38
N LYS A 178 -3.20 27.14 -5.07
CA LYS A 178 -3.86 28.36 -5.56
C LYS A 178 -4.94 28.06 -6.62
N ILE A 179 -4.68 27.08 -7.49
CA ILE A 179 -5.66 26.67 -8.50
C ILE A 179 -6.85 25.98 -7.80
N TYR A 180 -6.59 25.08 -6.86
CA TYR A 180 -7.63 24.39 -6.07
C TYR A 180 -8.49 25.35 -5.26
N GLU A 181 -7.88 26.37 -4.67
CA GLU A 181 -8.61 27.41 -3.92
C GLU A 181 -9.58 28.20 -4.82
N LYS A 182 -9.19 28.44 -6.06
CA LYS A 182 -9.98 29.22 -7.02
C LYS A 182 -11.04 28.42 -7.76
N GLU A 183 -10.74 27.20 -8.16
CA GLU A 183 -11.51 26.41 -9.12
C GLU A 183 -12.04 25.09 -8.54
N GLY A 184 -11.55 24.71 -7.36
CA GLY A 184 -11.83 23.40 -6.76
C GLY A 184 -10.88 22.30 -7.25
N SER A 185 -10.93 21.15 -6.60
CA SER A 185 -10.01 20.03 -6.88
C SER A 185 -10.36 19.24 -8.14
N ASP A 186 -11.53 19.47 -8.73
CA ASP A 186 -11.98 18.76 -9.94
C ASP A 186 -11.13 19.11 -11.17
N CYS A 187 -10.46 20.27 -11.14
CA CYS A 187 -9.50 20.66 -12.17
C CYS A 187 -8.31 19.69 -12.31
N TRP A 188 -8.06 18.83 -11.32
CA TRP A 188 -7.06 17.77 -11.41
C TRP A 188 -7.38 16.73 -12.49
N PHE A 189 -8.65 16.51 -12.77
CA PHE A 189 -9.12 15.53 -13.75
C PHE A 189 -9.31 16.11 -15.15
N GLU A 190 -8.98 17.39 -15.33
CA GLU A 190 -8.94 18.02 -16.64
C GLU A 190 -7.58 17.75 -17.31
N ASP A 191 -7.56 17.54 -18.62
CA ASP A 191 -6.35 17.18 -19.41
C ASP A 191 -5.33 18.33 -19.56
N ASN A 192 -5.17 19.18 -18.57
CA ASN A 192 -4.27 20.33 -18.63
C ASN A 192 -3.26 20.36 -17.45
N PHE A 193 -2.44 19.33 -17.37
CA PHE A 193 -1.41 19.19 -16.33
C PHE A 193 -0.33 20.28 -16.40
N GLN A 194 -0.07 20.84 -17.59
CA GLN A 194 0.90 21.93 -17.76
C GLN A 194 0.56 23.13 -16.86
N ARG A 195 -0.70 23.48 -16.73
CA ARG A 195 -1.16 24.56 -15.86
C ARG A 195 -0.88 24.27 -14.37
N LEU A 196 -1.04 23.01 -13.97
CA LEU A 196 -0.78 22.57 -12.61
C LEU A 196 0.71 22.53 -12.29
N LEU A 197 1.53 22.13 -13.27
CA LEU A 197 2.99 22.11 -13.16
C LEU A 197 3.62 23.49 -13.20
N GLY A 198 2.93 24.50 -13.77
CA GLY A 198 3.47 25.84 -13.96
C GLY A 198 4.69 25.86 -14.87
N ASP A 199 5.75 26.58 -14.46
CA ASP A 199 7.00 26.70 -15.22
C ASP A 199 7.97 25.51 -15.00
N CYS A 200 7.53 24.44 -14.33
CA CYS A 200 8.35 23.24 -14.08
C CYS A 200 8.54 22.45 -15.38
N LEU A 201 9.63 22.75 -16.12
CA LEU A 201 9.94 22.15 -17.44
C LEU A 201 10.36 20.67 -17.38
N LEU A 202 10.73 20.14 -16.22
CA LEU A 202 11.25 18.78 -16.06
C LEU A 202 10.22 17.68 -16.33
N TYR A 203 8.93 18.00 -16.26
CA TYR A 203 7.83 17.04 -16.34
C TYR A 203 6.84 17.28 -17.48
N THR A 204 7.07 18.31 -18.30
CA THR A 204 6.12 18.78 -19.32
C THR A 204 5.90 17.83 -20.50
N SER A 205 6.79 16.86 -20.71
CA SER A 205 6.67 15.90 -21.83
C SER A 205 6.24 14.48 -21.42
N ASP A 206 6.32 14.13 -20.12
CA ASP A 206 6.21 12.73 -19.68
C ASP A 206 5.18 12.47 -18.55
N ALA A 207 4.57 13.51 -17.98
CA ALA A 207 3.81 13.39 -16.73
C ALA A 207 2.30 13.12 -16.87
N ALA A 208 1.77 12.97 -18.08
CA ALA A 208 0.35 13.20 -18.33
C ALA A 208 -0.64 12.04 -18.00
N ASP A 209 -0.23 10.80 -17.70
CA ASP A 209 -1.19 9.69 -17.69
C ASP A 209 -1.22 8.78 -16.43
N ASP A 210 -0.42 9.02 -15.42
CA ASP A 210 -0.49 8.25 -14.18
C ASP A 210 -1.14 9.10 -13.06
N LEU A 211 -2.45 9.21 -13.13
CA LEU A 211 -3.26 9.71 -12.02
C LEU A 211 -3.28 8.64 -10.92
N VAL A 212 -2.45 8.81 -9.90
CA VAL A 212 -2.61 8.06 -8.65
C VAL A 212 -3.70 8.77 -7.84
N GLY A 213 -4.95 8.38 -8.10
CA GLY A 213 -6.10 8.80 -7.33
C GLY A 213 -6.39 7.90 -6.13
#